data_4cc7d13a1b43b9d33f0d628f11d9b1cf
#
_entry.id   4cc7d13a1b43b9d33f0d628f11d9b1cf
#
_cell.length_a   1.000
_cell.length_b   1.000
_cell.length_c   1.000
_cell.angle_alpha   90.00
_cell.angle_beta   90.00
_cell.angle_gamma   90.00
#
_symmetry.space_group_name_H-M   'P 1'
#
loop_
_entity.id
_entity.type
_entity.pdbx_description
1 polymer ?
#
loop_
_entity_poly.entity_id
_entity_poly.type
_entity_poly.pdbx_seq_one_letter_code
_entity_poly.pdbx_strand_id
1 'polypeptide(L)'
;MNISSTIKSIQDIMRKDDGVDGDAQRIGQLTWMLFLKVFEQREEEWEDDNSKYKSPIPEKFRWRNWAKYLEDADGKKKPQIQGSELIPFINNELFPALKEIDASDSPTKKVIKQVFEDSNNYMKNGSLMLAVIEKLEEAINFHDFKTRAHLGDVYEQLLNDLRGAGNAG
;
A
#
# COMPACT_ATOMS: atom_id res chain seq x y z
N MET A 1 3.72 -2.13 -18.45
CA MET A 1 4.47 -2.46 -17.22
C MET A 1 4.21 -3.91 -16.84
N ASN A 2 5.24 -4.66 -16.48
CA ASN A 2 5.12 -6.05 -16.06
C ASN A 2 4.96 -6.11 -14.54
N ILE A 3 3.78 -6.52 -14.08
CA ILE A 3 3.46 -6.60 -12.65
C ILE A 3 4.37 -7.58 -11.93
N SER A 4 4.66 -8.72 -12.52
CA SER A 4 5.55 -9.73 -11.93
C SER A 4 6.96 -9.18 -11.72
N SER A 5 7.48 -8.40 -12.68
CA SER A 5 8.79 -7.74 -12.53
C SER A 5 8.78 -6.73 -11.40
N THR A 6 7.69 -5.98 -11.26
CA THR A 6 7.54 -5.00 -10.17
C THR A 6 7.54 -5.69 -8.82
N ILE A 7 6.80 -6.78 -8.66
CA ILE A 7 6.76 -7.55 -7.40
C ILE A 7 8.15 -8.08 -7.06
N LYS A 8 8.87 -8.60 -8.06
CA LYS A 8 10.24 -9.09 -7.86
C LYS A 8 11.16 -7.96 -7.38
N SER A 9 11.07 -6.78 -8.01
CA SER A 9 11.84 -5.60 -7.59
C SER A 9 11.54 -5.21 -6.15
N ILE A 10 10.26 -5.22 -5.77
CA ILE A 10 9.83 -4.90 -4.40
C ILE A 10 10.42 -5.91 -3.41
N GLN A 11 10.36 -7.19 -3.72
CA GLN A 11 10.92 -8.22 -2.85
C GLN A 11 12.43 -8.09 -2.72
N ASP A 12 13.12 -7.72 -3.80
CA ASP A 12 14.56 -7.48 -3.75
C ASP A 12 14.91 -6.30 -2.82
N ILE A 13 14.10 -5.26 -2.83
CA ILE A 13 14.25 -4.14 -1.90
C ILE A 13 14.04 -4.62 -0.45
N MET A 14 13.00 -5.39 -0.20
CA MET A 14 12.68 -5.90 1.12
C MET A 14 13.77 -6.80 1.69
N ARG A 15 14.46 -7.57 0.83
CA ARG A 15 15.57 -8.43 1.28
C ARG A 15 16.73 -7.65 1.87
N LYS A 16 16.84 -6.37 1.56
CA LYS A 16 17.89 -5.51 2.11
C LYS A 16 17.54 -4.97 3.49
N ASP A 17 16.30 -5.16 3.93
CA ASP A 17 15.81 -4.65 5.21
C ASP A 17 15.98 -5.73 6.29
N ASP A 18 16.71 -5.40 7.36
CA ASP A 18 16.99 -6.32 8.46
C ASP A 18 15.74 -6.75 9.22
N GLY A 19 14.65 -6.01 9.11
CA GLY A 19 13.39 -6.33 9.78
C GLY A 19 12.56 -7.37 9.06
N VAL A 20 12.88 -7.67 7.80
CA VAL A 20 12.10 -8.61 6.98
C VAL A 20 12.89 -9.90 6.82
N ASP A 21 12.37 -10.99 7.40
CA ASP A 21 13.04 -12.29 7.38
C ASP A 21 12.15 -13.33 6.74
N GLY A 22 12.57 -13.84 5.60
CA GLY A 22 11.89 -14.92 4.90
C GLY A 22 10.71 -14.47 4.03
N ASP A 23 10.25 -15.43 3.23
CA ASP A 23 9.21 -15.18 2.23
C ASP A 23 7.86 -14.84 2.86
N ALA A 24 7.50 -15.49 3.97
CA ALA A 24 6.23 -15.22 4.64
C ALA A 24 6.14 -13.77 5.10
N GLN A 25 7.23 -13.22 5.63
CA GLN A 25 7.26 -11.83 6.08
C GLN A 25 7.25 -10.86 4.91
N ARG A 26 7.93 -11.19 3.80
CA ARG A 26 7.88 -10.37 2.58
C ARG A 26 6.46 -10.30 2.02
N ILE A 27 5.78 -11.44 1.97
CA ILE A 27 4.39 -11.50 1.50
C ILE A 27 3.49 -10.69 2.42
N GLY A 28 3.62 -10.89 3.73
CA GLY A 28 2.83 -10.14 4.73
C GLY A 28 3.06 -8.64 4.64
N GLN A 29 4.31 -8.24 4.48
CA GLN A 29 4.68 -6.83 4.34
C GLN A 29 4.01 -6.19 3.13
N LEU A 30 4.08 -6.87 1.99
CA LEU A 30 3.50 -6.34 0.76
C LEU A 30 1.98 -6.34 0.79
N THR A 31 1.37 -7.31 1.46
CA THR A 31 -0.10 -7.46 1.47
C THR A 31 -0.81 -6.20 1.98
N TRP A 32 -0.41 -5.67 3.14
CA TRP A 32 -1.09 -4.50 3.67
C TRP A 32 -0.79 -3.24 2.86
N MET A 33 0.43 -3.11 2.34
CA MET A 33 0.80 -1.98 1.50
C MET A 33 0.02 -1.99 0.19
N LEU A 34 -0.06 -3.16 -0.43
CA LEU A 34 -0.81 -3.35 -1.66
C LEU A 34 -2.30 -3.07 -1.44
N PHE A 35 -2.85 -3.56 -0.33
CA PHE A 35 -4.25 -3.30 0.02
C PHE A 35 -4.54 -1.80 0.05
N LEU A 36 -3.72 -1.03 0.76
CA LEU A 36 -3.93 0.42 0.87
C LEU A 36 -3.81 1.13 -0.48
N LYS A 37 -2.84 0.72 -1.29
CA LYS A 37 -2.67 1.35 -2.62
C LYS A 37 -3.85 1.04 -3.54
N VAL A 38 -4.30 -0.20 -3.59
CA VAL A 38 -5.45 -0.60 -4.41
C VAL A 38 -6.72 0.07 -3.89
N PHE A 39 -6.89 0.13 -2.56
CA PHE A 39 -8.03 0.80 -1.96
C PHE A 39 -8.06 2.29 -2.35
N GLU A 40 -6.92 2.95 -2.33
CA GLU A 40 -6.80 4.35 -2.76
C GLU A 40 -7.28 4.53 -4.20
N GLN A 41 -6.88 3.63 -5.11
CA GLN A 41 -7.31 3.71 -6.50
C GLN A 41 -8.82 3.52 -6.65
N ARG A 42 -9.40 2.61 -5.86
CA ARG A 42 -10.84 2.43 -5.81
C ARG A 42 -11.55 3.66 -5.28
N GLU A 43 -11.00 4.29 -4.26
CA GLU A 43 -11.60 5.51 -3.70
C GLU A 43 -11.62 6.64 -4.72
N GLU A 44 -10.58 6.77 -5.54
CA GLU A 44 -10.57 7.77 -6.62
C GLU A 44 -11.72 7.53 -7.61
N GLU A 45 -12.00 6.27 -7.95
CA GLU A 45 -13.16 5.94 -8.80
C GLU A 45 -14.47 6.32 -8.12
N TRP A 46 -14.64 5.96 -6.85
CA TRP A 46 -15.86 6.27 -6.11
C TRP A 46 -16.06 7.76 -5.94
N GLU A 47 -15.01 8.52 -5.75
CA GLU A 47 -15.07 9.99 -5.64
C GLU A 47 -15.49 10.62 -6.97
N ASP A 48 -15.02 10.07 -8.10
CA ASP A 48 -15.44 10.53 -9.43
C ASP A 48 -16.93 10.29 -9.66
N ASP A 49 -17.46 9.16 -9.19
CA ASP A 49 -18.86 8.79 -9.36
C ASP A 49 -19.79 9.49 -8.36
N ASN A 50 -19.28 9.91 -7.22
CA ASN A 50 -20.08 10.52 -6.14
C ASN A 50 -19.25 11.57 -5.39
N SER A 51 -19.55 12.84 -5.63
CA SER A 51 -18.85 13.96 -4.99
C SER A 51 -19.03 14.02 -3.48
N LYS A 52 -20.03 13.28 -2.94
CA LYS A 52 -20.30 13.23 -1.49
C LYS A 52 -19.64 12.03 -0.82
N TYR A 53 -18.87 11.26 -1.56
CA TYR A 53 -18.19 10.09 -1.00
C TYR A 53 -17.29 10.48 0.17
N LYS A 54 -17.36 9.69 1.24
CA LYS A 54 -16.48 9.84 2.41
C LYS A 54 -15.71 8.57 2.64
N SER A 55 -14.40 8.69 2.77
CA SER A 55 -13.55 7.53 3.03
C SER A 55 -13.82 6.94 4.40
N PRO A 56 -13.87 5.60 4.52
CA PRO A 56 -13.88 4.95 5.84
C PRO A 56 -12.54 5.07 6.57
N ILE A 57 -11.46 5.43 5.86
CA ILE A 57 -10.15 5.64 6.47
C ILE A 57 -10.04 7.10 6.88
N PRO A 58 -9.61 7.41 8.13
CA PRO A 58 -9.39 8.80 8.55
C PRO A 58 -8.43 9.50 7.58
N GLU A 59 -8.71 10.76 7.28
CA GLU A 59 -7.98 11.52 6.24
C GLU A 59 -6.46 11.42 6.38
N LYS A 60 -5.94 11.56 7.58
CA LYS A 60 -4.49 11.49 7.84
C LYS A 60 -3.87 10.19 7.38
N PHE A 61 -4.62 9.10 7.37
CA PHE A 61 -4.12 7.75 7.10
C PHE A 61 -4.44 7.25 5.70
N ARG A 62 -5.13 8.04 4.89
CA ARG A 62 -5.35 7.69 3.49
C ARG A 62 -4.03 7.72 2.75
N TRP A 63 -3.82 6.73 1.89
CA TRP A 63 -2.55 6.60 1.14
C TRP A 63 -2.12 7.93 0.51
N ARG A 64 -3.05 8.68 -0.07
CA ARG A 64 -2.79 9.98 -0.73
C ARG A 64 -2.17 11.01 0.20
N ASN A 65 -2.35 10.88 1.49
CA ASN A 65 -1.94 11.90 2.47
C ASN A 65 -0.65 11.56 3.21
N TRP A 66 -0.07 10.38 2.99
CA TRP A 66 1.21 10.03 3.61
C TRP A 66 2.16 9.28 2.67
N ALA A 67 1.65 8.47 1.76
CA ALA A 67 2.46 7.61 0.91
C ALA A 67 2.67 8.15 -0.50
N LYS A 68 1.68 8.81 -1.06
CA LYS A 68 1.75 9.35 -2.42
C LYS A 68 2.87 10.39 -2.51
N TYR A 69 3.73 10.24 -3.52
CA TYR A 69 4.76 11.24 -3.80
C TYR A 69 4.12 12.47 -4.42
N LEU A 70 4.56 13.65 -3.96
CA LEU A 70 4.06 14.93 -4.45
C LEU A 70 5.06 15.56 -5.41
N GLU A 71 4.56 16.21 -6.45
CA GLU A 71 5.36 16.90 -7.44
C GLU A 71 5.58 18.35 -6.99
N ASP A 72 6.85 18.80 -7.00
CA ASP A 72 7.16 20.20 -6.69
C ASP A 72 7.06 21.07 -7.96
N ALA A 73 7.37 22.36 -7.83
CA ALA A 73 7.30 23.33 -8.94
C ALA A 73 8.24 22.96 -10.09
N ASP A 74 9.31 22.22 -9.84
CA ASP A 74 10.28 21.79 -10.84
C ASP A 74 9.94 20.44 -11.46
N GLY A 75 8.81 19.85 -11.08
CA GLY A 75 8.39 18.55 -11.57
C GLY A 75 9.05 17.38 -10.86
N LYS A 76 9.80 17.62 -9.80
CA LYS A 76 10.41 16.55 -9.00
C LYS A 76 9.41 15.97 -8.02
N LYS A 77 9.38 14.65 -7.95
CA LYS A 77 8.54 13.95 -6.99
C LYS A 77 9.26 13.77 -5.67
N LYS A 78 8.60 14.11 -4.59
CA LYS A 78 9.13 14.02 -3.24
C LYS A 78 8.17 13.28 -2.31
N PRO A 79 8.70 12.47 -1.37
CA PRO A 79 7.84 11.86 -0.37
C PRO A 79 7.27 12.90 0.58
N GLN A 80 6.06 12.64 1.08
CA GLN A 80 5.42 13.53 2.04
C GLN A 80 6.00 13.37 3.44
N ILE A 81 6.49 12.17 3.78
CA ILE A 81 7.12 11.87 5.06
C ILE A 81 8.54 11.38 4.78
N GLN A 82 9.51 11.94 5.46
CA GLN A 82 10.90 11.54 5.31
C GLN A 82 11.14 10.15 5.88
N GLY A 83 12.17 9.46 5.36
CA GLY A 83 12.46 8.10 5.77
C GLY A 83 12.64 7.93 7.28
N SER A 84 13.29 8.89 7.94
CA SER A 84 13.51 8.84 9.39
C SER A 84 12.22 8.92 10.21
N GLU A 85 11.16 9.48 9.64
CA GLU A 85 9.87 9.65 10.33
C GLU A 85 8.82 8.65 9.87
N LEU A 86 9.07 7.98 8.74
CA LEU A 86 8.07 7.12 8.10
C LEU A 86 7.78 5.87 8.91
N ILE A 87 8.80 5.16 9.38
CA ILE A 87 8.60 3.94 10.16
C ILE A 87 7.89 4.22 11.48
N PRO A 88 8.29 5.25 12.26
CA PRO A 88 7.51 5.63 13.45
C PRO A 88 6.06 5.97 13.14
N PHE A 89 5.79 6.68 12.04
CA PHE A 89 4.42 7.00 11.62
C PHE A 89 3.62 5.71 11.38
N ILE A 90 4.18 4.76 10.64
CA ILE A 90 3.48 3.52 10.32
C ILE A 90 3.20 2.71 11.60
N ASN A 91 4.21 2.54 12.44
CA ASN A 91 4.11 1.69 13.63
C ASN A 91 3.28 2.30 14.76
N ASN A 92 3.38 3.62 14.95
CA ASN A 92 2.80 4.28 16.12
C ASN A 92 1.48 5.00 15.82
N GLU A 93 1.19 5.29 14.54
CA GLU A 93 -0.02 6.04 14.17
C GLU A 93 -0.91 5.26 13.21
N LEU A 94 -0.38 4.85 12.05
CA LEU A 94 -1.18 4.20 11.00
C LEU A 94 -1.80 2.88 11.47
N PHE A 95 -0.98 1.94 11.91
CA PHE A 95 -1.48 0.62 12.32
C PHE A 95 -2.43 0.71 13.51
N PRO A 96 -2.11 1.43 14.59
CA PRO A 96 -3.06 1.56 15.69
C PRO A 96 -4.40 2.16 15.26
N ALA A 97 -4.37 3.20 14.43
CA ALA A 97 -5.60 3.86 13.97
C ALA A 97 -6.49 2.91 13.18
N LEU A 98 -5.91 2.13 12.26
CA LEU A 98 -6.70 1.24 11.41
C LEU A 98 -7.14 -0.03 12.13
N LYS A 99 -6.39 -0.48 13.12
CA LYS A 99 -6.81 -1.59 13.98
C LYS A 99 -7.97 -1.21 14.91
N GLU A 100 -8.06 0.05 15.29
CA GLU A 100 -9.05 0.55 16.23
C GLU A 100 -10.27 1.19 15.58
N ILE A 101 -10.38 1.11 14.26
CA ILE A 101 -11.49 1.70 13.52
C ILE A 101 -12.82 1.10 14.00
N ASP A 102 -13.84 1.96 14.19
CA ASP A 102 -15.18 1.48 14.58
C ASP A 102 -15.88 0.91 13.35
N ALA A 103 -15.96 -0.41 13.30
CA ALA A 103 -16.50 -1.14 12.16
C ALA A 103 -17.91 -1.67 12.39
N SER A 104 -18.59 -1.26 13.46
CA SER A 104 -19.87 -1.84 13.86
C SER A 104 -20.98 -1.71 12.83
N ASP A 105 -20.93 -0.69 11.98
CA ASP A 105 -21.99 -0.36 11.01
C ASP A 105 -21.56 -0.44 9.54
N SER A 106 -20.34 -0.93 9.27
CA SER A 106 -19.80 -0.86 7.92
C SER A 106 -19.02 -2.12 7.55
N PRO A 107 -19.46 -2.88 6.54
CA PRO A 107 -18.69 -4.02 6.04
C PRO A 107 -17.30 -3.62 5.54
N THR A 108 -17.19 -2.46 4.89
CA THR A 108 -15.90 -1.97 4.38
C THR A 108 -14.91 -1.70 5.52
N LYS A 109 -15.39 -1.06 6.59
CA LYS A 109 -14.55 -0.82 7.78
C LYS A 109 -14.11 -2.12 8.44
N LYS A 110 -14.98 -3.15 8.44
CA LYS A 110 -14.62 -4.47 8.96
C LYS A 110 -13.48 -5.10 8.19
N VAL A 111 -13.50 -4.97 6.85
CA VAL A 111 -12.42 -5.49 6.00
C VAL A 111 -11.10 -4.75 6.31
N ILE A 112 -11.14 -3.43 6.37
CA ILE A 112 -9.95 -2.62 6.67
C ILE A 112 -9.36 -3.04 8.02
N LYS A 113 -10.19 -3.08 9.04
CA LYS A 113 -9.78 -3.47 10.39
C LYS A 113 -9.15 -4.86 10.40
N GLN A 114 -9.76 -5.83 9.72
CA GLN A 114 -9.27 -7.21 9.65
C GLN A 114 -7.90 -7.28 8.97
N VAL A 115 -7.70 -6.55 7.88
CA VAL A 115 -6.41 -6.54 7.19
C VAL A 115 -5.30 -6.09 8.16
N PHE A 116 -5.54 -5.04 8.93
CA PHE A 116 -4.52 -4.49 9.82
C PHE A 116 -4.36 -5.29 11.11
N GLU A 117 -5.40 -5.97 11.58
CA GLU A 117 -5.28 -6.91 12.69
C GLU A 117 -4.42 -8.11 12.32
N ASP A 118 -4.51 -8.57 11.07
CA ASP A 118 -3.78 -9.74 10.58
C ASP A 118 -2.40 -9.40 10.02
N SER A 119 -2.04 -8.13 9.95
CA SER A 119 -0.80 -7.67 9.33
C SER A 119 0.16 -7.07 10.33
N ASN A 120 1.43 -7.02 9.96
CA ASN A 120 2.47 -6.35 10.71
C ASN A 120 3.35 -5.57 9.75
N ASN A 121 3.92 -4.47 10.22
CA ASN A 121 4.99 -3.82 9.49
C ASN A 121 6.31 -4.41 9.98
N TYR A 122 6.98 -5.14 9.10
CA TYR A 122 8.28 -5.76 9.40
C TYR A 122 9.45 -4.84 9.04
N MET A 123 9.25 -3.90 8.13
CA MET A 123 10.35 -3.05 7.65
C MET A 123 10.80 -2.05 8.71
N LYS A 124 12.12 -1.93 8.86
CA LYS A 124 12.75 -1.03 9.82
C LYS A 124 13.48 0.13 9.15
N ASN A 125 13.77 0.03 7.85
CA ASN A 125 14.52 1.04 7.12
C ASN A 125 13.59 1.93 6.32
N GLY A 126 13.53 3.21 6.70
CA GLY A 126 12.62 4.18 6.07
C GLY A 126 12.95 4.44 4.60
N SER A 127 14.21 4.44 4.22
CA SER A 127 14.61 4.66 2.83
C SER A 127 14.18 3.49 1.95
N LEU A 128 14.31 2.26 2.45
CA LEU A 128 13.84 1.07 1.73
C LEU A 128 12.31 1.06 1.65
N MET A 129 11.63 1.48 2.70
CA MET A 129 10.17 1.62 2.69
C MET A 129 9.72 2.61 1.62
N LEU A 130 10.38 3.76 1.52
CA LEU A 130 10.08 4.74 0.48
C LEU A 130 10.30 4.16 -0.93
N ALA A 131 11.33 3.36 -1.11
CA ALA A 131 11.58 2.72 -2.39
C ALA A 131 10.46 1.73 -2.77
N VAL A 132 9.93 0.98 -1.79
CA VAL A 132 8.79 0.09 -2.03
C VAL A 132 7.54 0.89 -2.41
N ILE A 133 7.27 1.97 -1.68
CA ILE A 133 6.12 2.85 -1.97
C ILE A 133 6.23 3.41 -3.39
N GLU A 134 7.42 3.85 -3.79
CA GLU A 134 7.63 4.38 -5.14
C GLU A 134 7.32 3.33 -6.22
N LYS A 135 7.73 2.07 -6.00
CA LYS A 135 7.42 0.98 -6.91
C LYS A 135 5.92 0.72 -7.01
N LEU A 136 5.20 0.79 -5.90
CA LEU A 136 3.75 0.63 -5.89
C LEU A 136 3.06 1.78 -6.61
N GLU A 137 3.56 3.01 -6.43
CA GLU A 137 3.01 4.19 -7.12
C GLU A 137 3.17 4.06 -8.64
N GLU A 138 4.31 3.54 -9.10
CA GLU A 138 4.56 3.31 -10.52
C GLU A 138 3.72 2.17 -11.09
N ALA A 139 3.55 1.09 -10.32
CA ALA A 139 2.88 -0.12 -10.79
C ALA A 139 1.37 0.01 -10.85
N ILE A 140 0.78 0.74 -9.90
CA ILE A 140 -0.67 0.89 -9.79
C ILE A 140 -1.00 2.37 -9.99
N ASN A 141 -1.40 2.71 -11.21
CA ASN A 141 -1.65 4.08 -11.60
C ASN A 141 -3.11 4.24 -12.02
N PHE A 142 -3.86 5.07 -11.27
CA PHE A 142 -5.25 5.38 -11.57
C PHE A 142 -5.43 5.94 -12.99
N HIS A 143 -4.44 6.67 -13.49
CA HIS A 143 -4.51 7.26 -14.84
C HIS A 143 -4.24 6.25 -15.95
N ASP A 144 -3.75 5.06 -15.62
CA ASP A 144 -3.60 3.98 -16.59
C ASP A 144 -4.97 3.36 -16.84
N PHE A 145 -5.47 3.50 -18.06
CA PHE A 145 -6.80 3.02 -18.41
C PHE A 145 -6.96 1.51 -18.17
N LYS A 146 -5.94 0.73 -18.47
CA LYS A 146 -6.00 -0.73 -18.27
C LYS A 146 -6.06 -1.08 -16.80
N THR A 147 -5.23 -0.46 -15.97
CA THR A 147 -5.23 -0.67 -14.53
C THR A 147 -6.58 -0.29 -13.94
N ARG A 148 -7.10 0.87 -14.34
CA ARG A 148 -8.40 1.37 -13.85
C ARG A 148 -9.55 0.43 -14.23
N ALA A 149 -9.58 -0.01 -15.50
CA ALA A 149 -10.65 -0.87 -16.01
C ALA A 149 -10.63 -2.28 -15.42
N HIS A 150 -9.46 -2.77 -15.02
CA HIS A 150 -9.26 -4.14 -14.56
C HIS A 150 -8.66 -4.23 -13.16
N LEU A 151 -8.98 -3.25 -12.31
CA LEU A 151 -8.36 -3.14 -10.99
C LEU A 151 -8.51 -4.40 -10.13
N GLY A 152 -9.69 -5.03 -10.16
CA GLY A 152 -9.92 -6.29 -9.45
C GLY A 152 -9.01 -7.40 -9.93
N ASP A 153 -8.88 -7.55 -11.24
CA ASP A 153 -8.03 -8.57 -11.86
C ASP A 153 -6.55 -8.32 -11.56
N VAL A 154 -6.15 -7.05 -11.59
CA VAL A 154 -4.77 -6.66 -11.25
C VAL A 154 -4.46 -7.05 -9.80
N TYR A 155 -5.38 -6.75 -8.88
CA TYR A 155 -5.20 -7.10 -7.47
C TYR A 155 -5.07 -8.60 -7.27
N GLU A 156 -5.94 -9.39 -7.89
CA GLU A 156 -5.87 -10.85 -7.81
C GLU A 156 -4.57 -11.39 -8.41
N GLN A 157 -4.14 -10.84 -9.53
CA GLN A 157 -2.88 -11.26 -10.14
C GLN A 157 -1.69 -10.96 -9.23
N LEU A 158 -1.68 -9.79 -8.59
CA LEU A 158 -0.64 -9.43 -7.65
C LEU A 158 -0.59 -10.40 -6.48
N LEU A 159 -1.76 -10.78 -5.93
CA LEU A 159 -1.83 -11.76 -4.84
C LEU A 159 -1.33 -13.14 -5.29
N ASN A 160 -1.69 -13.56 -6.49
CA ASN A 160 -1.24 -14.85 -7.04
C ASN A 160 0.28 -14.86 -7.26
N ASP A 161 0.83 -13.78 -7.79
CA ASP A 161 2.27 -13.65 -8.00
C ASP A 161 3.03 -13.68 -6.66
N LEU A 162 2.46 -13.05 -5.63
CA LEU A 162 3.01 -13.10 -4.28
C LEU A 162 3.03 -14.52 -3.73
N ARG A 163 1.92 -15.25 -3.86
CA ARG A 163 1.82 -16.64 -3.42
C ARG A 163 2.81 -17.52 -4.17
N GLY A 164 2.92 -17.32 -5.48
CA GLY A 164 3.88 -18.03 -6.31
C GLY A 164 5.30 -17.78 -5.88
N ALA A 165 5.66 -16.53 -5.59
CA ALA A 165 6.98 -16.16 -5.09
C ALA A 165 7.25 -16.78 -3.72
N GLY A 166 6.26 -16.79 -2.82
CA GLY A 166 6.38 -17.42 -1.51
C GLY A 166 6.55 -18.93 -1.61
N ASN A 167 5.83 -19.56 -2.51
CA ASN A 167 5.91 -21.01 -2.73
C ASN A 167 7.21 -21.43 -3.41
N ALA A 168 7.80 -20.55 -4.21
CA ALA A 168 9.06 -20.81 -4.91
C ALA A 168 10.28 -20.58 -4.02
N GLY A 169 10.10 -19.85 -2.93
CA GLY A 169 11.19 -19.48 -2.02
C GLY A 169 11.59 -20.56 -1.00
#